data_84347654f23eec45b92a58590fa51ea6
#
_entry.id   84347654f23eec45b92a58590fa51ea6
#
_cell.length_a   1.000
_cell.length_b   1.000
_cell.length_c   1.000
_cell.angle_alpha   90.00
_cell.angle_beta   90.00
_cell.angle_gamma   90.00
#
_symmetry.space_group_name_H-M   'P 1'
#
loop_
_entity.id
_entity.type
_entity.pdbx_description
1 polymer ?
#
loop_
_entity_poly.entity_id
_entity_poly.type
_entity_poly.pdbx_seq_one_letter_code
_entity_poly.pdbx_strand_id
1 'polypeptide(L)'
;VPVLIDPGIGLKHLKECIDEAEPEAFIGIPMAHLARALQGWGKRTLKKKISVGPSLFFGGTSLKSALSKVPKDFSYKTRDTASEDTAAILFTSGSTGVPKGAVYTHGNFIAQVDEIKRIYDIRPGEIDLPTFPLFALFDPALGMSTVIPHMDATKPAKVEPENIVEPIKEFNVTN
;
A
#
# COMPACT_ATOMS: atom_id res chain seq x y z
N VAL A 1 -2.13 11.27 4.78
CA VAL A 1 -1.58 11.02 3.44
C VAL A 1 -0.60 9.85 3.55
N PRO A 2 -0.82 8.72 2.86
CA PRO A 2 0.13 7.62 2.78
C PRO A 2 1.33 8.01 1.90
N VAL A 3 2.51 7.52 2.32
CA VAL A 3 3.75 7.58 1.53
C VAL A 3 4.13 6.16 1.18
N LEU A 4 4.16 5.85 -0.10
CA LEU A 4 4.44 4.51 -0.62
C LEU A 4 5.83 4.51 -1.26
N ILE A 5 6.68 3.60 -0.79
CA ILE A 5 8.05 3.47 -1.25
C ILE A 5 8.32 1.99 -1.54
N ASP A 6 8.76 1.67 -2.75
CA ASP A 6 9.15 0.32 -3.10
C ASP A 6 10.45 -0.07 -2.34
N PRO A 7 10.43 -1.12 -1.51
CA PRO A 7 11.62 -1.59 -0.81
C PRO A 7 12.73 -2.08 -1.75
N GLY A 8 12.42 -2.40 -3.00
CA GLY A 8 13.37 -2.80 -4.02
C GLY A 8 14.41 -1.74 -4.40
N ILE A 9 14.16 -0.46 -4.07
CA ILE A 9 15.13 0.63 -4.33
C ILE A 9 16.38 0.60 -3.43
N GLY A 10 16.40 -0.28 -2.43
CA GLY A 10 17.51 -0.48 -1.50
C GLY A 10 17.51 0.47 -0.28
N LEU A 11 18.18 0.03 0.78
CA LEU A 11 18.11 0.65 2.12
C LEU A 11 18.54 2.12 2.15
N LYS A 12 19.53 2.50 1.34
CA LYS A 12 20.03 3.88 1.27
C LYS A 12 18.96 4.82 0.70
N HIS A 13 18.40 4.46 -0.43
CA HIS A 13 17.36 5.27 -1.08
C HIS A 13 16.05 5.27 -0.29
N LEU A 14 15.70 4.16 0.39
CA LEU A 14 14.59 4.14 1.35
C LEU A 14 14.75 5.21 2.43
N LYS A 15 15.97 5.34 2.97
CA LYS A 15 16.25 6.38 3.97
C LYS A 15 16.04 7.78 3.40
N GLU A 16 16.59 8.04 2.22
CA GLU A 16 16.45 9.33 1.52
C GLU A 16 14.98 9.69 1.30
N CYS A 17 14.17 8.76 0.77
CA CYS A 17 12.74 8.97 0.57
C CYS A 17 11.97 9.23 1.87
N ILE A 18 12.28 8.48 2.93
CA ILE A 18 11.62 8.66 4.23
C ILE A 18 12.00 9.99 4.86
N ASP A 19 13.28 10.37 4.77
CA ASP A 19 13.75 11.65 5.32
C ASP A 19 13.18 12.85 4.54
N GLU A 20 12.97 12.72 3.21
CA GLU A 20 12.34 13.74 2.37
C GLU A 20 10.85 13.89 2.66
N ALA A 21 10.14 12.75 2.81
CA ALA A 21 8.70 12.74 3.06
C ALA A 21 8.32 13.16 4.49
N GLU A 22 9.26 13.15 5.42
CA GLU A 22 9.08 13.50 6.84
C GLU A 22 7.82 12.88 7.49
N PRO A 23 7.61 11.56 7.40
CA PRO A 23 6.38 10.92 7.90
C PRO A 23 6.29 11.01 9.42
N GLU A 24 5.07 11.21 9.93
CA GLU A 24 4.79 11.17 11.38
C GLU A 24 4.48 9.76 11.90
N ALA A 25 4.10 8.83 11.02
CA ALA A 25 3.79 7.45 11.35
C ALA A 25 4.50 6.47 10.43
N PHE A 26 4.86 5.32 10.98
CA PHE A 26 5.46 4.20 10.23
C PHE A 26 4.69 2.92 10.52
N ILE A 27 4.17 2.29 9.47
CA ILE A 27 3.49 0.99 9.54
C ILE A 27 4.34 0.02 8.73
N GLY A 28 4.73 -1.09 9.34
CA GLY A 28 5.58 -2.06 8.66
C GLY A 28 5.68 -3.40 9.39
N ILE A 29 6.29 -4.37 8.73
CA ILE A 29 6.62 -5.66 9.33
C ILE A 29 7.79 -5.54 10.31
N PRO A 30 8.01 -6.50 11.24
CA PRO A 30 9.09 -6.43 12.23
C PRO A 30 10.47 -6.18 11.62
N MET A 31 10.77 -6.79 10.45
CA MET A 31 12.04 -6.61 9.76
C MET A 31 12.22 -5.17 9.25
N ALA A 32 11.15 -4.53 8.76
CA ALA A 32 11.19 -3.14 8.34
C ALA A 32 11.43 -2.19 9.53
N HIS A 33 10.86 -2.50 10.70
CA HIS A 33 11.13 -1.75 11.93
C HIS A 33 12.57 -1.90 12.42
N LEU A 34 13.15 -3.09 12.28
CA LEU A 34 14.56 -3.33 12.60
C LEU A 34 15.46 -2.51 11.66
N ALA A 35 15.23 -2.60 10.35
CA ALA A 35 15.98 -1.81 9.36
C ALA A 35 15.87 -0.30 9.63
N ARG A 36 14.64 0.19 9.91
CA ARG A 36 14.39 1.59 10.29
C ARG A 36 15.21 2.00 11.52
N ALA A 37 15.23 1.15 12.56
CA ALA A 37 15.95 1.46 13.79
C ALA A 37 17.48 1.51 13.56
N LEU A 38 18.01 0.54 12.82
CA LEU A 38 19.46 0.47 12.51
C LEU A 38 19.92 1.60 11.58
N GLN A 39 19.10 1.96 10.59
CA GLN A 39 19.42 3.00 9.60
C GLN A 39 18.99 4.42 10.03
N GLY A 40 18.28 4.54 11.15
CA GLY A 40 17.82 5.82 11.68
C GLY A 40 16.74 6.50 10.84
N TRP A 41 15.89 5.73 10.10
CA TRP A 41 14.84 6.27 9.24
C TRP A 41 13.81 7.05 10.03
N GLY A 42 13.49 8.27 9.58
CA GLY A 42 12.49 9.14 10.16
C GLY A 42 12.72 9.45 11.65
N LYS A 43 13.96 9.41 12.13
CA LYS A 43 14.30 9.58 13.56
C LYS A 43 13.77 10.88 14.14
N ARG A 44 13.65 11.94 13.32
CA ARG A 44 13.22 13.26 13.76
C ARG A 44 11.71 13.45 13.73
N THR A 45 11.00 12.75 12.84
CA THR A 45 9.59 13.05 12.51
C THR A 45 8.61 11.97 12.99
N LEU A 46 9.05 10.72 13.11
CA LEU A 46 8.17 9.59 13.47
C LEU A 46 7.69 9.65 14.93
N LYS A 47 6.40 9.90 15.09
CA LYS A 47 5.70 9.92 16.39
C LYS A 47 5.00 8.59 16.69
N LYS A 48 4.49 7.90 15.67
CA LYS A 48 3.73 6.65 15.78
C LYS A 48 4.39 5.51 15.01
N LYS A 49 4.39 4.33 15.60
CA LYS A 49 4.95 3.11 14.99
C LYS A 49 3.99 1.95 15.21
N ILE A 50 3.60 1.29 14.12
CA ILE A 50 2.68 0.15 14.14
C ILE A 50 3.35 -1.02 13.42
N SER A 51 3.48 -2.15 14.12
CA SER A 51 4.02 -3.39 13.56
C SER A 51 2.90 -4.29 13.04
N VAL A 52 2.98 -4.68 11.79
CA VAL A 52 2.14 -5.74 11.21
C VAL A 52 2.79 -7.08 11.52
N GLY A 53 2.29 -7.73 12.56
CA GLY A 53 2.89 -8.91 13.19
C GLY A 53 3.37 -8.61 14.62
N PRO A 54 4.29 -9.43 15.18
CA PRO A 54 4.83 -9.20 16.52
C PRO A 54 5.50 -7.84 16.62
N SER A 55 5.16 -7.06 17.64
CA SER A 55 5.91 -5.84 17.94
C SER A 55 7.14 -6.21 18.78
N LEU A 56 8.25 -6.44 18.12
CA LEU A 56 9.56 -6.50 18.75
C LEU A 56 9.92 -5.11 19.31
N PHE A 57 10.96 -5.02 20.13
CA PHE A 57 11.40 -3.80 20.85
C PHE A 57 11.48 -2.52 19.99
N PHE A 58 11.53 -2.65 18.67
CA PHE A 58 11.67 -1.53 17.73
C PHE A 58 10.35 -1.09 17.07
N GLY A 59 9.27 -1.89 17.16
CA GLY A 59 8.08 -1.77 16.32
C GLY A 59 6.94 -0.92 16.90
N GLY A 60 7.05 -0.46 18.14
CA GLY A 60 5.95 0.26 18.78
C GLY A 60 4.78 -0.67 19.14
N THR A 61 3.55 -0.30 18.73
CA THR A 61 2.34 -1.11 18.99
C THR A 61 2.09 -2.09 17.85
N SER A 62 1.70 -3.36 18.15
CA SER A 62 1.25 -4.26 17.08
C SER A 62 -0.10 -3.82 16.54
N LEU A 63 -0.34 -4.04 15.24
CA LEU A 63 -1.62 -3.74 14.61
C LEU A 63 -2.78 -4.45 15.33
N LYS A 64 -2.60 -5.73 15.67
CA LYS A 64 -3.58 -6.50 16.44
C LYS A 64 -3.93 -5.84 17.79
N SER A 65 -2.91 -5.37 18.52
CA SER A 65 -3.13 -4.67 19.79
C SER A 65 -3.76 -3.29 19.60
N ALA A 66 -3.44 -2.59 18.51
CA ALA A 66 -4.09 -1.32 18.19
C ALA A 66 -5.57 -1.52 17.87
N LEU A 67 -5.90 -2.51 17.04
CA LEU A 67 -7.28 -2.83 16.66
C LEU A 67 -8.12 -3.34 17.83
N SER A 68 -7.53 -4.12 18.76
CA SER A 68 -8.27 -4.62 19.93
C SER A 68 -8.71 -3.53 20.91
N LYS A 69 -8.15 -2.34 20.80
CA LYS A 69 -8.53 -1.16 21.61
C LYS A 69 -9.62 -0.31 20.96
N VAL A 70 -9.98 -0.60 19.72
CA VAL A 70 -11.06 0.10 19.05
C VAL A 70 -12.39 -0.42 19.58
N PRO A 71 -13.31 0.44 20.05
CA PRO A 71 -14.62 0.02 20.49
C PRO A 71 -15.36 -0.76 19.41
N LYS A 72 -16.17 -1.76 19.77
CA LYS A 72 -16.92 -2.59 18.81
C LYS A 72 -17.96 -1.78 18.03
N ASP A 73 -18.47 -0.72 18.62
CA ASP A 73 -19.43 0.22 18.04
C ASP A 73 -18.78 1.43 17.37
N PHE A 74 -17.44 1.40 17.22
CA PHE A 74 -16.71 2.48 16.57
C PHE A 74 -17.11 2.58 15.10
N SER A 75 -17.62 3.76 14.73
CA SER A 75 -17.88 4.12 13.35
C SER A 75 -16.85 5.16 12.88
N TYR A 76 -16.14 4.81 11.82
CA TYR A 76 -15.21 5.74 11.20
C TYR A 76 -15.97 6.74 10.32
N LYS A 77 -15.82 8.03 10.64
CA LYS A 77 -16.35 9.08 9.77
C LYS A 77 -15.30 9.41 8.71
N THR A 78 -15.64 9.11 7.45
CA THR A 78 -14.80 9.51 6.32
C THR A 78 -14.67 11.04 6.28
N ARG A 79 -13.48 11.52 6.06
CA ARG A 79 -13.23 12.96 5.89
C ARG A 79 -13.64 13.38 4.48
N ASP A 80 -14.34 14.51 4.40
CA ASP A 80 -14.57 15.15 3.12
C ASP A 80 -13.24 15.70 2.58
N THR A 81 -12.96 15.42 1.31
CA THR A 81 -11.73 15.83 0.62
C THR A 81 -12.08 16.53 -0.68
N ALA A 82 -11.30 17.55 -1.03
CA ALA A 82 -11.38 18.20 -2.33
C ALA A 82 -10.49 17.46 -3.36
N SER A 83 -10.76 17.68 -4.65
CA SER A 83 -9.96 17.09 -5.73
C SER A 83 -8.48 17.45 -5.66
N GLU A 84 -8.18 18.64 -5.16
CA GLU A 84 -6.82 19.19 -5.05
C GLU A 84 -6.08 18.70 -3.81
N ASP A 85 -6.79 18.10 -2.83
CA ASP A 85 -6.15 17.57 -1.63
C ASP A 85 -5.20 16.43 -1.98
N THR A 86 -4.03 16.43 -1.35
CA THR A 86 -3.05 15.36 -1.52
C THR A 86 -3.61 14.04 -0.99
N ALA A 87 -3.70 13.05 -1.86
CA ALA A 87 -4.17 11.70 -1.53
C ALA A 87 -3.02 10.76 -1.18
N ALA A 88 -1.92 10.78 -1.91
CA ALA A 88 -0.75 9.93 -1.67
C ALA A 88 0.54 10.56 -2.20
N ILE A 89 1.67 10.08 -1.68
CA ILE A 89 3.00 10.34 -2.25
C ILE A 89 3.61 9.00 -2.62
N LEU A 90 3.93 8.81 -3.92
CA LEU A 90 4.53 7.59 -4.43
C LEU A 90 5.96 7.86 -4.87
N PHE A 91 6.93 7.20 -4.24
CA PHE A 91 8.31 7.27 -4.70
C PHE A 91 8.56 6.26 -5.80
N THR A 92 9.09 6.74 -6.91
CA THR A 92 9.48 5.93 -8.05
C THR A 92 11.00 5.91 -8.19
N SER A 93 11.54 4.81 -8.71
CA SER A 93 12.94 4.75 -9.12
C SER A 93 13.13 5.71 -10.29
N GLY A 94 13.64 6.91 -10.02
CA GLY A 94 13.89 7.91 -11.06
C GLY A 94 14.91 7.38 -12.10
N SER A 95 14.72 7.71 -13.37
CA SER A 95 15.67 7.41 -14.45
C SER A 95 17.09 7.96 -14.17
N THR A 96 17.21 8.90 -13.26
CA THR A 96 18.45 9.53 -12.81
C THR A 96 19.11 8.84 -11.60
N GLY A 97 18.53 7.70 -11.15
CA GLY A 97 19.05 6.96 -9.99
C GLY A 97 18.61 7.49 -8.61
N VAL A 98 18.16 8.74 -8.52
CA VAL A 98 17.62 9.30 -7.28
C VAL A 98 16.09 9.16 -7.31
N PRO A 99 15.47 8.48 -6.31
CA PRO A 99 14.03 8.36 -6.23
C PRO A 99 13.36 9.72 -6.12
N LYS A 100 12.21 9.87 -6.75
CA LYS A 100 11.40 11.10 -6.69
C LYS A 100 10.00 10.78 -6.18
N GLY A 101 9.52 11.59 -5.23
CA GLY A 101 8.16 11.51 -4.72
C GLY A 101 7.17 12.18 -5.66
N ALA A 102 6.32 11.41 -6.32
CA ALA A 102 5.19 11.94 -7.08
C ALA A 102 4.01 12.17 -6.14
N VAL A 103 3.52 13.39 -6.09
CA VAL A 103 2.35 13.77 -5.30
C VAL A 103 1.09 13.50 -6.11
N TYR A 104 0.23 12.64 -5.61
CA TYR A 104 -1.08 12.35 -6.19
C TYR A 104 -2.18 13.05 -5.40
N THR A 105 -3.06 13.73 -6.10
CA THR A 105 -4.27 14.30 -5.52
C THR A 105 -5.44 13.31 -5.58
N HIS A 106 -6.51 13.58 -4.84
CA HIS A 106 -7.75 12.80 -4.98
C HIS A 106 -8.31 12.87 -6.40
N GLY A 107 -8.22 14.03 -7.05
CA GLY A 107 -8.63 14.20 -8.44
C GLY A 107 -7.85 13.32 -9.42
N ASN A 108 -6.53 13.12 -9.20
CA ASN A 108 -5.75 12.20 -10.03
C ASN A 108 -6.27 10.76 -9.93
N PHE A 109 -6.57 10.27 -8.71
CA PHE A 109 -7.09 8.92 -8.54
C PHE A 109 -8.50 8.76 -9.11
N ILE A 110 -9.38 9.75 -8.94
CA ILE A 110 -10.73 9.74 -9.53
C ILE A 110 -10.62 9.65 -11.06
N ALA A 111 -9.80 10.51 -11.67
CA ALA A 111 -9.60 10.49 -13.12
C ALA A 111 -9.03 9.14 -13.62
N GLN A 112 -8.09 8.53 -12.86
CA GLN A 112 -7.57 7.21 -13.19
C GLN A 112 -8.66 6.13 -13.14
N VAL A 113 -9.50 6.13 -12.09
CA VAL A 113 -10.62 5.18 -11.97
C VAL A 113 -11.58 5.34 -13.15
N ASP A 114 -11.98 6.56 -13.48
CA ASP A 114 -12.92 6.84 -14.56
C ASP A 114 -12.35 6.39 -15.93
N GLU A 115 -11.08 6.71 -16.19
CA GLU A 115 -10.44 6.34 -17.46
C GLU A 115 -10.18 4.83 -17.57
N ILE A 116 -9.74 4.16 -16.51
CA ILE A 116 -9.57 2.70 -16.49
C ILE A 116 -10.91 2.02 -16.77
N LYS A 117 -11.96 2.44 -16.07
CA LYS A 117 -13.32 1.91 -16.26
C LYS A 117 -13.80 2.09 -17.70
N ARG A 118 -13.57 3.27 -18.28
CA ARG A 118 -13.96 3.60 -19.64
C ARG A 118 -13.18 2.80 -20.69
N ILE A 119 -11.85 2.70 -20.53
CA ILE A 119 -10.98 2.07 -21.53
C ILE A 119 -11.16 0.56 -21.57
N TYR A 120 -11.30 -0.06 -20.41
CA TYR A 120 -11.40 -1.52 -20.27
C TYR A 120 -12.85 -2.03 -20.15
N ASP A 121 -13.86 -1.14 -20.26
CA ASP A 121 -15.29 -1.45 -20.11
C ASP A 121 -15.61 -2.24 -18.82
N ILE A 122 -14.93 -1.88 -17.73
CA ILE A 122 -15.09 -2.55 -16.43
C ILE A 122 -16.48 -2.28 -15.88
N ARG A 123 -17.15 -3.35 -15.43
CA ARG A 123 -18.51 -3.30 -14.89
C ARG A 123 -18.56 -3.70 -13.42
N PRO A 124 -19.42 -3.07 -12.63
CA PRO A 124 -19.61 -3.49 -11.25
C PRO A 124 -19.95 -4.97 -11.14
N GLY A 125 -19.31 -5.67 -10.21
CA GLY A 125 -19.50 -7.10 -9.98
C GLY A 125 -18.48 -7.99 -10.68
N GLU A 126 -17.58 -7.44 -11.49
CA GLU A 126 -16.43 -8.18 -11.99
C GLU A 126 -15.47 -8.54 -10.84
N ILE A 127 -14.62 -9.54 -11.09
CA ILE A 127 -13.70 -10.08 -10.09
C ILE A 127 -12.28 -10.00 -10.65
N ASP A 128 -11.42 -9.24 -9.98
CA ASP A 128 -10.01 -9.08 -10.34
C ASP A 128 -9.10 -9.96 -9.50
N LEU A 129 -8.01 -10.43 -10.10
CA LEU A 129 -6.92 -11.14 -9.40
C LEU A 129 -5.60 -10.40 -9.62
N PRO A 130 -5.36 -9.30 -8.91
CA PRO A 130 -4.15 -8.52 -9.09
C PRO A 130 -2.94 -9.22 -8.48
N THR A 131 -1.91 -9.45 -9.30
CA THR A 131 -0.62 -9.97 -8.85
C THR A 131 0.29 -8.91 -8.25
N PHE A 132 -0.08 -7.65 -8.38
CA PHE A 132 0.58 -6.51 -7.73
C PHE A 132 -0.37 -5.81 -6.78
N PRO A 133 -0.10 -5.81 -5.45
CA PRO A 133 -1.08 -5.40 -4.43
C PRO A 133 -1.62 -3.97 -4.55
N LEU A 134 -0.86 -3.05 -5.17
CA LEU A 134 -1.32 -1.67 -5.36
C LEU A 134 -2.51 -1.58 -6.32
N PHE A 135 -2.64 -2.48 -7.29
CA PHE A 135 -3.78 -2.48 -8.21
C PHE A 135 -5.08 -2.84 -7.51
N ALA A 136 -5.03 -3.74 -6.51
CA ALA A 136 -6.17 -4.07 -5.66
C ALA A 136 -6.82 -2.86 -4.95
N LEU A 137 -6.11 -1.75 -4.83
CA LEU A 137 -6.67 -0.53 -4.23
C LEU A 137 -7.69 0.17 -5.13
N PHE A 138 -7.67 -0.09 -6.44
CA PHE A 138 -8.61 0.48 -7.40
C PHE A 138 -9.91 -0.31 -7.51
N ASP A 139 -9.87 -1.61 -7.25
CA ASP A 139 -11.01 -2.52 -7.45
C ASP A 139 -12.31 -2.07 -6.75
N PRO A 140 -12.29 -1.66 -5.46
CA PRO A 140 -13.51 -1.18 -4.83
C PRO A 140 -14.09 0.08 -5.49
N ALA A 141 -13.22 0.97 -5.99
CA ALA A 141 -13.66 2.18 -6.68
C ALA A 141 -14.19 1.88 -8.09
N LEU A 142 -13.70 0.81 -8.72
CA LEU A 142 -14.20 0.30 -10.00
C LEU A 142 -15.50 -0.51 -9.84
N GLY A 143 -15.86 -0.89 -8.60
CA GLY A 143 -17.01 -1.73 -8.30
C GLY A 143 -16.72 -3.23 -8.43
N MET A 144 -15.46 -3.61 -8.38
CA MET A 144 -14.97 -4.98 -8.51
C MET A 144 -14.75 -5.63 -7.15
N SER A 145 -14.76 -6.96 -7.14
CA SER A 145 -14.25 -7.77 -6.02
C SER A 145 -12.80 -8.16 -6.30
N THR A 146 -11.98 -8.25 -5.26
CA THR A 146 -10.56 -8.59 -5.40
C THR A 146 -10.27 -9.96 -4.80
N VAL A 147 -9.61 -10.82 -5.55
CA VAL A 147 -9.05 -12.10 -5.09
C VAL A 147 -7.54 -11.94 -4.98
N ILE A 148 -7.00 -11.95 -3.77
CA ILE A 148 -5.55 -11.82 -3.55
C ILE A 148 -4.92 -13.21 -3.60
N PRO A 149 -4.06 -13.52 -4.59
CA PRO A 149 -3.43 -14.82 -4.72
C PRO A 149 -2.39 -15.05 -3.62
N HIS A 150 -2.18 -16.32 -3.24
CA HIS A 150 -1.15 -16.70 -2.29
C HIS A 150 0.23 -16.65 -2.95
N MET A 151 0.91 -15.50 -2.86
CA MET A 151 2.22 -15.28 -3.46
C MET A 151 3.05 -14.26 -2.68
N ASP A 152 4.36 -14.29 -2.88
CA ASP A 152 5.26 -13.21 -2.48
C ASP A 152 5.28 -12.14 -3.57
N ALA A 153 4.54 -11.05 -3.36
CA ALA A 153 4.43 -9.95 -4.32
C ALA A 153 5.77 -9.26 -4.62
N THR A 154 6.80 -9.45 -3.78
CA THR A 154 8.16 -8.94 -4.03
C THR A 154 8.96 -9.83 -4.99
N LYS A 155 8.45 -11.03 -5.28
CA LYS A 155 9.08 -12.04 -6.15
C LYS A 155 8.04 -12.69 -7.07
N PRO A 156 7.33 -11.92 -7.90
CA PRO A 156 6.20 -12.44 -8.68
C PRO A 156 6.61 -13.59 -9.62
N ALA A 157 7.83 -13.58 -10.14
CA ALA A 157 8.34 -14.67 -11.00
C ALA A 157 8.54 -16.01 -10.28
N LYS A 158 8.39 -16.07 -8.95
CA LYS A 158 8.52 -17.28 -8.13
C LYS A 158 7.17 -17.79 -7.62
N VAL A 159 6.07 -17.28 -8.11
CA VAL A 159 4.76 -17.79 -7.73
C VAL A 159 4.54 -19.18 -8.31
N GLU A 160 4.01 -20.08 -7.49
CA GLU A 160 3.56 -21.38 -7.96
C GLU A 160 2.32 -21.19 -8.85
N PRO A 161 2.28 -21.72 -10.07
CA PRO A 161 1.18 -21.48 -11.01
C PRO A 161 -0.20 -21.82 -10.45
N GLU A 162 -0.30 -22.86 -9.62
CA GLU A 162 -1.52 -23.31 -8.98
C GLU A 162 -2.15 -22.21 -8.12
N ASN A 163 -1.34 -21.42 -7.42
CA ASN A 163 -1.79 -20.29 -6.59
C ASN A 163 -2.46 -19.18 -7.40
N ILE A 164 -2.31 -19.18 -8.71
CA ILE A 164 -2.99 -18.28 -9.65
C ILE A 164 -4.16 -18.99 -10.33
N VAL A 165 -3.93 -20.18 -10.85
CA VAL A 165 -4.92 -20.91 -11.68
C VAL A 165 -6.12 -21.40 -10.84
N GLU A 166 -5.87 -21.88 -9.62
CA GLU A 166 -6.94 -22.37 -8.76
C GLU A 166 -7.92 -21.27 -8.36
N PRO A 167 -7.46 -20.12 -7.81
CA PRO A 167 -8.35 -19.00 -7.50
C PRO A 167 -9.12 -18.45 -8.71
N ILE A 168 -8.48 -18.41 -9.90
CA ILE A 168 -9.19 -17.99 -11.13
C ILE A 168 -10.42 -18.86 -11.37
N LYS A 169 -10.27 -20.18 -11.23
CA LYS A 169 -11.38 -21.13 -11.43
C LYS A 169 -12.39 -21.10 -10.30
N GLU A 170 -11.91 -21.06 -9.04
CA GLU A 170 -12.75 -21.12 -7.85
C GLU A 170 -13.67 -19.89 -7.74
N PHE A 171 -13.11 -18.69 -7.99
CA PHE A 171 -13.85 -17.44 -7.84
C PHE A 171 -14.41 -16.89 -9.15
N ASN A 172 -14.26 -17.60 -10.29
CA ASN A 172 -14.68 -17.13 -11.61
C ASN A 172 -14.11 -15.73 -11.93
N VAL A 173 -12.81 -15.56 -11.73
CA VAL A 173 -12.11 -14.30 -11.99
C VAL A 173 -12.30 -13.86 -13.43
N THR A 174 -12.60 -12.58 -13.64
CA THR A 174 -12.88 -11.98 -14.95
C THR A 174 -11.75 -11.10 -15.48
N ASN A 175 -10.87 -10.61 -14.58
CA ASN A 175 -9.74 -9.71 -14.90
C ASN A 175 -8.44 -10.15 -14.25
#